data_816d6c8098323eea2df59ad2ac6cd92a
#
_entry.id   816d6c8098323eea2df59ad2ac6cd92a
#
_cell.length_a   1.000
_cell.length_b   1.000
_cell.length_c   1.000
_cell.angle_alpha   90.00
_cell.angle_beta   90.00
_cell.angle_gamma   90.00
#
_symmetry.space_group_name_H-M   'P 1'
#
loop_
_entity.id
_entity.type
_entity.pdbx_description
1 polymer ?
#
loop_
_entity_poly.entity_id
_entity_poly.type
_entity_poly.pdbx_seq_one_letter_code
_entity_poly.pdbx_strand_id
1 'polypeptide(L)'
;MKRLPILIGTWFSLQLAWFTPHLLAADEPPASEVLRITKGIFLVASPHLMDPNFRHTVVLICEHNHEQGTLGVIVNRPTDVLLSEALPQVPILKATSYQVFWGGPVQQQSILMLFRLTQPPAEPKEVMNGVYLGAGPDTLTQVITKPNPTETFRAYAGYAGWAPGQLEYEMSAGSWAMVSADTASIFDKDPGSLWVDMLDKLRAPRVIRSEQPPVTLN
;
A
#
# COMPACT_ATOMS: atom_id res chain seq x y z
N MET A 1 -41.51 -65.59 62.36
CA MET A 1 -40.72 -64.50 62.92
C MET A 1 -39.26 -64.82 62.76
N LYS A 2 -38.57 -64.36 61.72
CA LYS A 2 -37.12 -64.46 61.56
C LYS A 2 -36.58 -63.15 61.06
N ARG A 3 -35.78 -62.43 61.84
CA ARG A 3 -35.17 -61.15 61.53
C ARG A 3 -33.94 -61.41 60.69
N LEU A 4 -33.82 -60.68 59.60
CA LEU A 4 -32.63 -60.68 58.72
C LEU A 4 -31.71 -59.49 59.11
N PRO A 5 -30.38 -59.67 59.17
CA PRO A 5 -29.47 -58.60 59.51
C PRO A 5 -29.14 -57.71 58.27
N ILE A 6 -29.01 -56.42 58.55
CA ILE A 6 -28.64 -55.37 57.61
C ILE A 6 -27.11 -55.40 57.42
N LEU A 7 -26.66 -55.62 56.18
CA LEU A 7 -25.25 -55.48 55.75
C LEU A 7 -25.01 -54.04 55.33
N ILE A 8 -24.16 -53.31 56.05
CA ILE A 8 -23.68 -51.98 55.72
C ILE A 8 -22.56 -52.13 54.67
N GLY A 9 -22.83 -51.83 53.44
CA GLY A 9 -21.85 -51.76 52.38
C GLY A 9 -21.10 -50.42 52.38
N THR A 10 -19.82 -50.46 52.61
CA THR A 10 -18.90 -49.30 52.52
C THR A 10 -18.69 -48.97 51.05
N TRP A 11 -19.16 -47.78 50.64
CA TRP A 11 -18.89 -47.23 49.31
C TRP A 11 -17.48 -46.64 49.28
N PHE A 12 -16.58 -47.30 48.54
CA PHE A 12 -15.27 -46.74 48.19
C PHE A 12 -15.49 -45.77 46.99
N SER A 13 -15.44 -44.50 47.27
CA SER A 13 -15.49 -43.45 46.21
C SER A 13 -14.14 -43.42 45.53
N LEU A 14 -14.07 -43.98 44.31
CA LEU A 14 -12.93 -43.83 43.44
C LEU A 14 -12.97 -42.43 42.81
N GLN A 15 -12.19 -41.49 43.30
CA GLN A 15 -12.02 -40.18 42.65
C GLN A 15 -11.13 -40.37 41.41
N LEU A 16 -11.74 -40.41 40.23
CA LEU A 16 -11.02 -40.23 38.97
C LEU A 16 -10.57 -38.77 38.88
N ALA A 17 -9.28 -38.53 39.09
CA ALA A 17 -8.69 -37.25 38.75
C ALA A 17 -8.70 -37.08 37.25
N TRP A 18 -9.54 -36.14 36.78
CA TRP A 18 -9.57 -35.71 35.38
C TRP A 18 -8.29 -34.95 35.09
N PHE A 19 -7.32 -35.62 34.46
CA PHE A 19 -6.14 -34.99 33.88
C PHE A 19 -6.61 -34.31 32.61
N THR A 20 -6.95 -33.02 32.69
CA THR A 20 -7.13 -32.19 31.49
C THR A 20 -5.75 -31.91 30.92
N PRO A 21 -5.42 -32.38 29.70
CA PRO A 21 -4.20 -31.93 29.05
C PRO A 21 -4.39 -30.45 28.76
N HIS A 22 -3.63 -29.58 29.42
CA HIS A 22 -3.38 -28.23 28.97
C HIS A 22 -2.76 -28.34 27.59
N LEU A 23 -3.59 -28.24 26.56
CA LEU A 23 -3.12 -28.00 25.21
C LEU A 23 -2.44 -26.63 25.25
N LEU A 24 -1.11 -26.62 25.29
CA LEU A 24 -0.32 -25.42 25.04
C LEU A 24 -0.80 -24.95 23.66
N ALA A 25 -1.56 -23.86 23.64
CA ALA A 25 -1.81 -23.12 22.42
C ALA A 25 -0.41 -22.76 21.88
N ALA A 26 0.03 -23.46 20.84
CA ALA A 26 1.18 -23.04 20.08
C ALA A 26 0.85 -21.62 19.62
N ASP A 27 1.65 -20.63 20.04
CA ASP A 27 1.61 -19.29 19.46
C ASP A 27 1.77 -19.46 17.95
N GLU A 28 0.65 -19.34 17.24
CA GLU A 28 0.71 -19.23 15.78
C GLU A 28 1.58 -18.00 15.48
N PRO A 29 2.64 -18.15 14.66
CA PRO A 29 3.43 -16.99 14.27
C PRO A 29 2.48 -15.96 13.68
N PRO A 30 2.66 -14.65 14.00
CA PRO A 30 1.79 -13.60 13.48
C PRO A 30 1.69 -13.77 11.96
N ALA A 31 0.48 -13.92 11.47
CA ALA A 31 0.20 -14.11 10.05
C ALA A 31 0.96 -13.04 9.29
N SER A 32 1.92 -13.44 8.45
CA SER A 32 2.63 -12.51 7.58
C SER A 32 1.55 -11.72 6.85
N GLU A 33 1.55 -10.40 7.00
CA GLU A 33 0.58 -9.52 6.36
C GLU A 33 0.66 -9.74 4.86
N VAL A 34 -0.26 -10.57 4.35
CA VAL A 34 -0.34 -10.87 2.92
C VAL A 34 -0.87 -9.60 2.28
N LEU A 35 0.02 -8.87 1.60
CA LEU A 35 -0.38 -7.70 0.83
C LEU A 35 -1.44 -8.12 -0.18
N ARG A 36 -2.56 -7.38 -0.19
CA ARG A 36 -3.63 -7.55 -1.17
C ARG A 36 -3.60 -6.39 -2.15
N ILE A 37 -4.07 -6.60 -3.36
CA ILE A 37 -4.26 -5.52 -4.33
C ILE A 37 -5.27 -4.53 -3.73
N THR A 38 -4.80 -3.32 -3.44
CA THR A 38 -5.61 -2.23 -2.90
C THR A 38 -4.94 -0.89 -3.20
N LYS A 39 -5.66 0.22 -3.05
CA LYS A 39 -5.06 1.55 -3.11
C LYS A 39 -3.95 1.72 -2.06
N GLY A 40 -2.96 2.56 -2.34
CA GLY A 40 -1.84 2.79 -1.44
C GLY A 40 -0.76 1.69 -1.45
N ILE A 41 -0.73 0.86 -2.49
CA ILE A 41 0.32 -0.15 -2.72
C ILE A 41 1.12 0.24 -3.96
N PHE A 42 2.42 0.01 -3.93
CA PHE A 42 3.27 0.00 -5.11
C PHE A 42 3.26 -1.36 -5.79
N LEU A 43 3.06 -1.35 -7.10
CA LEU A 43 3.42 -2.43 -8.01
C LEU A 43 4.83 -2.16 -8.54
N VAL A 44 5.75 -3.06 -8.27
CA VAL A 44 7.14 -3.00 -8.74
C VAL A 44 7.26 -3.95 -9.91
N ALA A 45 7.62 -3.40 -11.07
CA ALA A 45 7.80 -4.20 -12.28
C ALA A 45 8.89 -5.26 -12.08
N SER A 46 8.58 -6.51 -12.46
CA SER A 46 9.56 -7.59 -12.47
C SER A 46 10.74 -7.24 -13.40
N PRO A 47 11.99 -7.61 -13.08
CA PRO A 47 13.13 -7.44 -13.99
C PRO A 47 12.93 -8.11 -15.35
N HIS A 48 12.02 -9.09 -15.42
CA HIS A 48 11.71 -9.83 -16.66
C HIS A 48 10.54 -9.22 -17.46
N LEU A 49 9.88 -8.17 -16.92
CA LEU A 49 8.81 -7.49 -17.63
C LEU A 49 9.36 -6.68 -18.79
N MET A 50 9.08 -7.14 -20.02
CA MET A 50 9.65 -6.57 -21.25
C MET A 50 8.75 -5.50 -21.90
N ASP A 51 7.52 -5.31 -21.39
CA ASP A 51 6.62 -4.26 -21.90
C ASP A 51 7.28 -2.89 -21.81
N PRO A 52 7.49 -2.17 -22.94
CA PRO A 52 8.16 -0.87 -22.93
C PRO A 52 7.46 0.20 -22.09
N ASN A 53 6.15 0.06 -21.88
CA ASN A 53 5.39 0.98 -21.02
C ASN A 53 5.66 0.73 -19.53
N PHE A 54 6.01 -0.50 -19.15
CA PHE A 54 6.07 -0.87 -17.74
C PHE A 54 7.42 -1.39 -17.24
N ARG A 55 8.36 -1.68 -18.13
CA ARG A 55 9.70 -2.12 -17.70
C ARG A 55 10.35 -1.09 -16.77
N HIS A 56 10.93 -1.55 -15.66
CA HIS A 56 11.62 -0.73 -14.66
C HIS A 56 10.73 0.37 -14.04
N THR A 57 9.43 0.11 -13.90
CA THR A 57 8.50 1.05 -13.28
C THR A 57 8.10 0.66 -11.88
N VAL A 58 7.71 1.69 -11.12
CA VAL A 58 6.97 1.58 -9.87
C VAL A 58 5.63 2.29 -10.09
N VAL A 59 4.53 1.55 -9.94
CA VAL A 59 3.17 2.08 -10.12
C VAL A 59 2.48 2.16 -8.77
N LEU A 60 1.99 3.35 -8.40
CA LEU A 60 1.13 3.50 -7.23
C LEU A 60 -0.31 3.16 -7.62
N ILE A 61 -0.93 2.20 -6.94
CA ILE A 61 -2.37 1.94 -7.10
C ILE A 61 -3.13 3.07 -6.41
N CYS A 62 -3.90 3.84 -7.19
CA CYS A 62 -4.73 4.94 -6.72
C CYS A 62 -6.17 4.52 -6.45
N GLU A 63 -6.72 3.64 -7.29
CA GLU A 63 -8.06 3.08 -7.16
C GLU A 63 -8.03 1.59 -7.52
N HIS A 64 -8.79 0.78 -6.79
CA HIS A 64 -8.95 -0.64 -7.08
C HIS A 64 -10.38 -1.08 -6.73
N ASN A 65 -11.02 -1.73 -7.69
CA ASN A 65 -12.34 -2.31 -7.53
C ASN A 65 -12.43 -3.58 -8.38
N HIS A 66 -12.89 -4.68 -7.80
CA HIS A 66 -12.98 -5.96 -8.50
C HIS A 66 -13.90 -5.95 -9.73
N GLU A 67 -14.91 -5.06 -9.75
CA GLU A 67 -15.88 -4.97 -10.86
C GLU A 67 -15.47 -3.90 -11.89
N GLN A 68 -14.75 -2.87 -11.49
CA GLN A 68 -14.40 -1.73 -12.35
C GLN A 68 -12.94 -1.77 -12.81
N GLY A 69 -12.10 -2.57 -12.16
CA GLY A 69 -10.69 -2.69 -12.44
C GLY A 69 -9.80 -1.83 -11.54
N THR A 70 -8.60 -1.55 -12.01
CA THR A 70 -7.56 -0.86 -11.23
C THR A 70 -7.01 0.32 -12.01
N LEU A 71 -6.82 1.45 -11.30
CA LEU A 71 -6.13 2.63 -11.79
C LEU A 71 -4.90 2.90 -10.93
N GLY A 72 -3.77 3.14 -11.59
CA GLY A 72 -2.53 3.55 -10.93
C GLY A 72 -1.76 4.59 -11.73
N VAL A 73 -0.74 5.19 -11.13
CA VAL A 73 0.18 6.10 -11.81
C VAL A 73 1.62 5.64 -11.64
N ILE A 74 2.40 5.69 -12.71
CA ILE A 74 3.84 5.42 -12.68
C ILE A 74 4.52 6.60 -11.97
N VAL A 75 5.15 6.35 -10.84
CA VAL A 75 5.71 7.41 -9.99
C VAL A 75 7.17 7.73 -10.26
N ASN A 76 7.83 6.93 -11.08
CA ASN A 76 9.28 7.03 -11.31
C ASN A 76 9.70 7.35 -12.76
N ARG A 77 8.82 7.99 -13.56
CA ARG A 77 9.13 8.43 -14.93
C ARG A 77 8.91 9.93 -15.09
N PRO A 78 9.87 10.81 -14.67
CA PRO A 78 9.81 12.22 -14.99
C PRO A 78 9.93 12.42 -16.50
N THR A 79 9.36 13.51 -17.01
CA THR A 79 9.51 13.97 -18.40
C THR A 79 10.19 15.33 -18.44
N ASP A 80 10.58 15.79 -19.61
CA ASP A 80 11.13 17.14 -19.80
C ASP A 80 10.02 18.21 -19.93
N VAL A 81 8.75 17.81 -19.90
CA VAL A 81 7.59 18.70 -20.05
C VAL A 81 7.31 19.41 -18.73
N LEU A 82 7.20 20.73 -18.78
CA LEU A 82 6.79 21.54 -17.63
C LEU A 82 5.26 21.52 -17.47
N LEU A 83 4.79 21.55 -16.23
CA LEU A 83 3.36 21.61 -15.94
C LEU A 83 2.70 22.90 -16.49
N SER A 84 3.46 24.00 -16.57
CA SER A 84 3.02 25.25 -17.19
C SER A 84 2.78 25.12 -18.70
N GLU A 85 3.47 24.20 -19.38
CA GLU A 85 3.26 23.90 -20.80
C GLU A 85 2.05 22.96 -21.00
N ALA A 86 1.89 21.99 -20.09
CA ALA A 86 0.76 21.07 -20.11
C ALA A 86 -0.57 21.74 -19.73
N LEU A 87 -0.53 22.76 -18.86
CA LEU A 87 -1.70 23.50 -18.38
C LEU A 87 -1.53 25.02 -18.58
N PRO A 88 -1.42 25.53 -19.81
CA PRO A 88 -1.15 26.94 -20.10
C PRO A 88 -2.27 27.90 -19.63
N GLN A 89 -3.48 27.36 -19.43
CA GLN A 89 -4.63 28.07 -18.89
C GLN A 89 -4.56 28.34 -17.38
N VAL A 90 -3.56 27.80 -16.67
CA VAL A 90 -3.35 28.00 -15.22
C VAL A 90 -2.23 29.02 -15.00
N PRO A 91 -2.54 30.33 -14.83
CA PRO A 91 -1.51 31.40 -14.85
C PRO A 91 -0.45 31.27 -13.76
N ILE A 92 -0.80 30.75 -12.60
CA ILE A 92 0.13 30.59 -11.45
C ILE A 92 1.30 29.66 -11.78
N LEU A 93 1.15 28.77 -12.76
CA LEU A 93 2.21 27.83 -13.15
C LEU A 93 3.33 28.48 -13.98
N LYS A 94 3.08 29.65 -14.60
CA LYS A 94 4.05 30.31 -15.51
C LYS A 94 5.41 30.65 -14.86
N ALA A 95 5.40 30.85 -13.55
CA ALA A 95 6.63 31.18 -12.79
C ALA A 95 7.19 29.94 -12.05
N THR A 96 6.77 28.76 -12.40
CA THR A 96 7.18 27.52 -11.72
C THR A 96 7.90 26.56 -12.66
N SER A 97 8.70 25.65 -12.11
CA SER A 97 9.45 24.61 -12.84
C SER A 97 8.95 23.20 -12.52
N TYR A 98 7.69 23.02 -12.16
CA TYR A 98 7.15 21.71 -11.89
C TYR A 98 7.13 20.85 -13.16
N GLN A 99 7.77 19.68 -13.07
CA GLN A 99 7.79 18.71 -14.17
C GLN A 99 6.55 17.81 -14.14
N VAL A 100 6.10 17.41 -15.32
CA VAL A 100 5.09 16.37 -15.50
C VAL A 100 5.79 15.01 -15.53
N PHE A 101 5.22 14.05 -14.84
CA PHE A 101 5.63 12.63 -14.90
C PHE A 101 4.77 11.89 -15.92
N TRP A 102 5.32 10.90 -16.57
CA TRP A 102 4.52 9.99 -17.38
C TRP A 102 3.84 8.96 -16.48
N GLY A 103 2.53 9.12 -16.30
CA GLY A 103 1.73 8.29 -15.38
C GLY A 103 1.29 6.95 -15.95
N GLY A 104 1.30 6.81 -17.30
CA GLY A 104 0.95 5.56 -17.98
C GLY A 104 0.38 5.75 -19.37
N PRO A 105 0.09 4.64 -20.09
CA PRO A 105 -0.30 4.67 -21.51
C PRO A 105 -1.75 5.12 -21.76
N VAL A 106 -2.60 5.12 -20.72
CA VAL A 106 -4.03 5.44 -20.88
C VAL A 106 -4.26 6.94 -20.72
N GLN A 107 -5.05 7.54 -21.62
CA GLN A 107 -5.43 8.96 -21.60
C GLN A 107 -4.26 9.94 -21.37
N GLN A 108 -3.19 9.82 -22.12
CA GLN A 108 -1.96 10.62 -21.98
C GLN A 108 -2.15 12.13 -22.09
N GLN A 109 -3.29 12.60 -22.62
CA GLN A 109 -3.67 14.01 -22.69
C GLN A 109 -4.31 14.54 -21.40
N SER A 110 -4.63 13.65 -20.46
CA SER A 110 -5.21 14.00 -19.18
C SER A 110 -4.11 14.12 -18.13
N ILE A 111 -4.20 15.19 -17.31
CA ILE A 111 -3.28 15.39 -16.19
C ILE A 111 -3.97 14.94 -14.89
N LEU A 112 -3.42 13.93 -14.26
CA LEU A 112 -3.74 13.53 -12.89
C LEU A 112 -2.74 14.15 -11.93
N MET A 113 -3.17 14.48 -10.71
CA MET A 113 -2.29 15.02 -9.69
C MET A 113 -2.44 14.23 -8.40
N LEU A 114 -1.30 13.91 -7.78
CA LEU A 114 -1.24 13.45 -6.40
C LEU A 114 -0.81 14.61 -5.52
N PHE A 115 -1.51 14.81 -4.42
CA PHE A 115 -1.20 15.83 -3.43
C PHE A 115 -0.84 15.15 -2.11
N ARG A 116 0.26 15.62 -1.47
CA ARG A 116 0.53 15.37 -0.05
C ARG A 116 0.02 16.59 0.72
N LEU A 117 -1.01 16.40 1.54
CA LEU A 117 -1.66 17.47 2.31
C LEU A 117 -1.78 17.07 3.77
N THR A 118 -1.72 18.07 4.66
CA THR A 118 -1.94 17.90 6.11
C THR A 118 -3.42 17.83 6.47
N GLN A 119 -4.28 18.40 5.62
CA GLN A 119 -5.74 18.37 5.76
C GLN A 119 -6.37 17.85 4.45
N PRO A 120 -7.44 17.05 4.53
CA PRO A 120 -8.13 16.59 3.34
C PRO A 120 -8.71 17.77 2.54
N PRO A 121 -8.68 17.72 1.20
CA PRO A 121 -9.37 18.70 0.35
C PRO A 121 -10.90 18.55 0.45
N ALA A 122 -11.65 19.48 -0.15
CA ALA A 122 -13.12 19.50 -0.10
C ALA A 122 -13.77 18.21 -0.63
N GLU A 123 -13.18 17.60 -1.67
CA GLU A 123 -13.62 16.33 -2.25
C GLU A 123 -12.44 15.33 -2.20
N PRO A 124 -12.21 14.67 -1.05
CA PRO A 124 -11.03 13.86 -0.86
C PRO A 124 -11.16 12.50 -1.58
N LYS A 125 -10.30 12.28 -2.56
CA LYS A 125 -10.00 10.93 -3.08
C LYS A 125 -8.69 10.44 -2.46
N GLU A 126 -8.77 10.00 -1.22
CA GLU A 126 -7.60 9.53 -0.51
C GLU A 126 -7.08 8.22 -1.11
N VAL A 127 -5.79 8.22 -1.47
CA VAL A 127 -5.07 7.03 -1.95
C VAL A 127 -4.43 6.29 -0.78
N MET A 128 -3.76 7.04 0.09
CA MET A 128 -3.17 6.59 1.35
C MET A 128 -3.09 7.78 2.30
N ASN A 129 -2.77 7.54 3.58
CA ASN A 129 -2.77 8.57 4.61
C ASN A 129 -2.03 9.85 4.17
N GLY A 130 -2.77 10.96 4.08
CA GLY A 130 -2.27 12.26 3.68
C GLY A 130 -1.94 12.42 2.18
N VAL A 131 -2.23 11.42 1.35
CA VAL A 131 -2.04 11.47 -0.11
C VAL A 131 -3.37 11.36 -0.83
N TYR A 132 -3.68 12.35 -1.65
CA TYR A 132 -4.97 12.49 -2.32
C TYR A 132 -4.80 12.58 -3.84
N LEU A 133 -5.66 11.89 -4.59
CA LEU A 133 -5.74 11.95 -6.03
C LEU A 133 -6.69 13.07 -6.46
N GLY A 134 -6.22 14.00 -7.30
CA GLY A 134 -7.05 15.02 -7.93
C GLY A 134 -7.80 15.92 -6.96
N ALA A 135 -7.18 17.00 -6.49
CA ALA A 135 -7.79 17.89 -5.51
C ALA A 135 -8.27 19.23 -6.12
N GLY A 136 -8.34 19.32 -7.43
CA GLY A 136 -8.83 20.49 -8.15
C GLY A 136 -7.87 21.68 -8.24
N PRO A 137 -8.20 22.70 -9.04
CA PRO A 137 -7.34 23.86 -9.29
C PRO A 137 -7.14 24.74 -8.06
N ASP A 138 -8.13 24.80 -7.16
CA ASP A 138 -8.04 25.63 -5.95
C ASP A 138 -6.98 25.06 -4.99
N THR A 139 -6.94 23.75 -4.81
CA THR A 139 -5.91 23.07 -3.98
C THR A 139 -4.52 23.26 -4.58
N LEU A 140 -4.38 23.12 -5.92
CA LEU A 140 -3.14 23.39 -6.61
C LEU A 140 -2.67 24.84 -6.36
N THR A 141 -3.57 25.80 -6.51
CA THR A 141 -3.30 27.21 -6.25
C THR A 141 -2.87 27.43 -4.79
N GLN A 142 -3.56 26.83 -3.84
CA GLN A 142 -3.22 26.93 -2.42
C GLN A 142 -1.82 26.39 -2.12
N VAL A 143 -1.48 25.19 -2.60
CA VAL A 143 -0.17 24.57 -2.36
C VAL A 143 0.98 25.42 -2.96
N ILE A 144 0.75 26.05 -4.11
CA ILE A 144 1.74 26.90 -4.78
C ILE A 144 1.87 28.27 -4.08
N THR A 145 0.77 28.90 -3.68
CA THR A 145 0.77 30.28 -3.14
C THR A 145 1.02 30.37 -1.64
N LYS A 146 0.68 29.32 -0.92
CA LYS A 146 0.87 29.22 0.54
C LYS A 146 1.69 27.98 0.87
N PRO A 147 2.98 27.96 0.49
CA PRO A 147 3.80 26.76 0.64
C PRO A 147 3.92 26.37 2.11
N ASN A 148 3.55 25.14 2.38
CA ASN A 148 3.81 24.46 3.65
C ASN A 148 4.90 23.42 3.37
N PRO A 149 6.01 23.37 4.14
CA PRO A 149 7.11 22.45 3.88
C PRO A 149 6.71 20.97 3.82
N THR A 150 5.60 20.61 4.46
CA THR A 150 5.08 19.24 4.47
C THR A 150 4.10 18.96 3.33
N GLU A 151 3.61 19.99 2.61
CA GLU A 151 2.64 19.86 1.53
C GLU A 151 3.31 20.01 0.18
N THR A 152 2.94 19.16 -0.76
CA THR A 152 3.46 19.17 -2.13
C THR A 152 2.52 18.42 -3.07
N PHE A 153 2.85 18.45 -4.36
CA PHE A 153 2.12 17.66 -5.36
C PHE A 153 3.06 17.13 -6.45
N ARG A 154 2.59 16.13 -7.19
CA ARG A 154 3.16 15.68 -8.47
C ARG A 154 2.06 15.55 -9.51
N ALA A 155 2.37 15.96 -10.75
CA ALA A 155 1.48 15.87 -11.90
C ALA A 155 1.90 14.73 -12.83
N TYR A 156 0.93 13.99 -13.34
CA TYR A 156 1.12 12.80 -14.17
C TYR A 156 0.31 12.93 -15.46
N ALA A 157 0.95 12.76 -16.61
CA ALA A 157 0.29 12.63 -17.89
C ALA A 157 -0.15 11.18 -18.09
N GLY A 158 -1.46 10.96 -18.22
CA GLY A 158 -2.05 9.63 -18.32
C GLY A 158 -1.98 8.80 -17.05
N TYR A 159 -2.37 7.54 -17.15
CA TYR A 159 -2.39 6.58 -16.06
C TYR A 159 -2.17 5.14 -16.56
N ALA A 160 -1.86 4.24 -15.64
CA ALA A 160 -1.87 2.79 -15.84
C ALA A 160 -3.26 2.27 -15.48
N GLY A 161 -3.87 1.50 -16.37
CA GLY A 161 -5.21 0.96 -16.18
C GLY A 161 -5.25 -0.53 -16.43
N TRP A 162 -5.96 -1.27 -15.58
CA TRP A 162 -6.21 -2.70 -15.71
C TRP A 162 -7.72 -2.96 -15.67
N ALA A 163 -8.21 -3.76 -16.62
CA ALA A 163 -9.57 -4.27 -16.58
C ALA A 163 -9.79 -5.21 -15.37
N PRO A 164 -11.05 -5.48 -14.97
CA PRO A 164 -11.33 -6.44 -13.91
C PRO A 164 -10.64 -7.79 -14.12
N GLY A 165 -9.90 -8.26 -13.11
CA GLY A 165 -9.14 -9.51 -13.13
C GLY A 165 -7.81 -9.48 -13.90
N GLN A 166 -7.53 -8.42 -14.67
CA GLN A 166 -6.28 -8.33 -15.45
C GLN A 166 -5.05 -8.22 -14.55
N LEU A 167 -5.08 -7.35 -13.53
CA LEU A 167 -3.95 -7.18 -12.63
C LEU A 167 -3.67 -8.44 -11.83
N GLU A 168 -4.71 -9.14 -11.36
CA GLU A 168 -4.61 -10.41 -10.66
C GLU A 168 -3.93 -11.48 -11.53
N TYR A 169 -4.28 -11.53 -12.81
CA TYR A 169 -3.62 -12.41 -13.77
C TYR A 169 -2.14 -12.07 -13.94
N GLU A 170 -1.79 -10.79 -14.16
CA GLU A 170 -0.41 -10.33 -14.31
C GLU A 170 0.42 -10.58 -13.04
N MET A 171 -0.19 -10.44 -11.85
CA MET A 171 0.42 -10.79 -10.57
C MET A 171 0.73 -12.29 -10.51
N SER A 172 -0.21 -13.15 -10.90
CA SER A 172 -0.02 -14.59 -10.93
C SER A 172 1.06 -15.04 -11.92
N ALA A 173 1.24 -14.29 -13.00
CA ALA A 173 2.29 -14.49 -13.99
C ALA A 173 3.67 -13.95 -13.55
N GLY A 174 3.76 -13.32 -12.35
CA GLY A 174 5.01 -12.78 -11.84
C GLY A 174 5.48 -11.48 -12.51
N SER A 175 4.58 -10.76 -13.17
CA SER A 175 4.88 -9.47 -13.81
C SER A 175 5.15 -8.36 -12.79
N TRP A 176 4.54 -8.45 -11.62
CA TRP A 176 4.59 -7.45 -10.56
C TRP A 176 4.88 -8.05 -9.19
N ALA A 177 5.60 -7.29 -8.36
CA ALA A 177 5.68 -7.52 -6.93
C ALA A 177 4.99 -6.36 -6.18
N MET A 178 4.45 -6.63 -4.99
CA MET A 178 3.78 -5.63 -4.18
C MET A 178 4.65 -5.16 -3.02
N VAL A 179 4.65 -3.85 -2.78
CA VAL A 179 5.30 -3.20 -1.63
C VAL A 179 4.33 -2.16 -1.08
N SER A 180 4.21 -2.04 0.25
CA SER A 180 3.45 -0.93 0.85
C SER A 180 4.04 0.40 0.41
N ALA A 181 3.19 1.29 -0.10
CA ALA A 181 3.63 2.61 -0.53
C ALA A 181 3.96 3.49 0.67
N ASP A 182 4.90 4.41 0.46
CA ASP A 182 5.25 5.45 1.41
C ASP A 182 5.35 6.80 0.69
N THR A 183 5.03 7.86 1.41
CA THR A 183 4.99 9.24 0.89
C THR A 183 6.36 9.73 0.41
N ALA A 184 7.44 9.35 1.10
CA ALA A 184 8.78 9.75 0.71
C ALA A 184 9.17 9.18 -0.65
N SER A 185 8.81 7.93 -0.92
CA SER A 185 9.03 7.30 -2.24
C SER A 185 8.24 7.96 -3.35
N ILE A 186 7.07 8.57 -3.05
CA ILE A 186 6.26 9.28 -4.05
C ILE A 186 6.82 10.68 -4.31
N PHE A 187 7.25 11.43 -3.27
CA PHE A 187 7.49 12.88 -3.39
C PHE A 187 8.94 13.30 -3.18
N ASP A 188 9.74 12.54 -2.41
CA ASP A 188 11.00 13.04 -1.89
C ASP A 188 12.23 12.29 -2.44
N LYS A 189 12.07 11.01 -2.84
CA LYS A 189 13.17 10.22 -3.42
C LYS A 189 13.43 10.54 -4.88
N ASP A 190 14.66 10.26 -5.32
CA ASP A 190 15.00 10.31 -6.74
C ASP A 190 14.20 9.26 -7.55
N PRO A 191 13.41 9.70 -8.54
CA PRO A 191 12.63 8.78 -9.37
C PRO A 191 13.50 7.78 -10.14
N GLY A 192 14.73 8.16 -10.50
CA GLY A 192 15.63 7.33 -11.29
C GLY A 192 16.11 6.08 -10.55
N SER A 193 16.30 6.16 -9.23
CA SER A 193 16.75 5.05 -8.40
C SER A 193 15.57 4.21 -7.84
N LEU A 194 14.35 4.74 -7.84
CA LEU A 194 13.23 4.20 -7.09
C LEU A 194 12.93 2.71 -7.40
N TRP A 195 13.01 2.31 -8.65
CA TRP A 195 12.75 0.91 -9.03
C TRP A 195 13.78 -0.05 -8.43
N VAL A 196 15.06 0.32 -8.47
CA VAL A 196 16.15 -0.47 -7.87
C VAL A 196 15.98 -0.54 -6.35
N ASP A 197 15.69 0.59 -5.72
CA ASP A 197 15.46 0.68 -4.26
C ASP A 197 14.32 -0.26 -3.84
N MET A 198 13.24 -0.33 -4.63
CA MET A 198 12.11 -1.22 -4.35
C MET A 198 12.46 -2.69 -4.53
N LEU A 199 13.28 -3.03 -5.54
CA LEU A 199 13.77 -4.41 -5.70
C LEU A 199 14.66 -4.83 -4.52
N ASP A 200 15.52 -3.94 -4.03
CA ASP A 200 16.37 -4.23 -2.89
C ASP A 200 15.54 -4.38 -1.60
N LYS A 201 14.50 -3.56 -1.42
CA LYS A 201 13.53 -3.70 -0.33
C LYS A 201 12.80 -5.05 -0.37
N LEU A 202 12.47 -5.57 -1.57
CA LEU A 202 11.85 -6.88 -1.74
C LEU A 202 12.80 -8.05 -1.45
N ARG A 203 14.10 -7.88 -1.69
CA ARG A 203 15.14 -8.89 -1.44
C ARG A 203 15.63 -8.92 0.00
N ALA A 204 15.48 -7.79 0.72
CA ALA A 204 15.94 -7.68 2.11
C ALA A 204 15.27 -8.75 2.99
N PRO A 205 16.02 -9.49 3.81
CA PRO A 205 15.44 -10.43 4.76
C PRO A 205 14.47 -9.67 5.68
N ARG A 206 13.26 -10.19 5.83
CA ARG A 206 12.33 -9.64 6.83
C ARG A 206 12.90 -9.94 8.20
N VAL A 207 13.47 -8.94 8.87
CA VAL A 207 13.87 -9.06 10.28
C VAL A 207 12.58 -9.10 11.10
N ILE A 208 12.17 -10.30 11.50
CA ILE A 208 11.12 -10.48 12.50
C ILE A 208 11.74 -10.00 13.82
N ARG A 209 11.43 -8.77 14.21
CA ARG A 209 11.75 -8.30 15.55
C ARG A 209 10.84 -9.06 16.52
N SER A 210 11.36 -10.10 17.16
CA SER A 210 10.72 -10.65 18.34
C SER A 210 10.85 -9.59 19.45
N GLU A 211 9.76 -8.92 19.78
CA GLU A 211 9.69 -8.15 21.02
C GLU A 211 9.75 -9.15 22.17
N GLN A 212 10.95 -9.36 22.71
CA GLN A 212 11.07 -10.01 24.01
C GLN A 212 10.47 -9.06 25.05
N PRO A 213 9.46 -9.50 25.83
CA PRO A 213 8.98 -8.70 26.94
C PRO A 213 10.12 -8.50 27.95
N PRO A 214 10.16 -7.34 28.62
CA PRO A 214 11.21 -7.06 29.61
C PRO A 214 11.18 -8.14 30.71
N VAL A 215 12.32 -8.79 30.94
CA VAL A 215 12.50 -9.72 32.08
C VAL A 215 12.42 -8.86 33.33
N THR A 216 11.31 -8.95 34.06
CA THR A 216 11.20 -8.42 35.43
C THR A 216 12.01 -9.35 36.35
N LEU A 217 13.20 -8.90 36.72
CA LEU A 217 13.95 -9.50 37.83
C LEU A 217 13.27 -9.06 39.14
N ASN A 218 12.70 -10.03 39.86
CA ASN A 218 12.30 -9.88 41.27
C ASN A 218 13.51 -10.06 42.15
#